data_6b2b2612f3e734cbe3385d419191eefd
#
_entry.id   6b2b2612f3e734cbe3385d419191eefd
#
_cell.length_a   1.000
_cell.length_b   1.000
_cell.length_c   1.000
_cell.angle_alpha   90.00
_cell.angle_beta   90.00
_cell.angle_gamma   90.00
#
_symmetry.space_group_name_H-M   'P 1'
#
loop_
_entity.id
_entity.type
_entity.pdbx_description
1 polymer ?
#
loop_
_entity_poly.entity_id
_entity_poly.type
_entity_poly.pdbx_seq_one_letter_code
_entity_poly.pdbx_strand_id
1 'polypeptide(L)'
;MYRILTASSDCYLTNKIIKNSFRATDANTGQAGTLDLFKLYDESTLSGSATPIELSRILLKFDLNPLRQLTGSILDLNNFTAKLKLFDVYGGQTVPTNFTMSVLPLSKSFDEGFGRDIASFKDLDVANWLTASESGGIVAWTTAGAGSIGALGSSTADVLDIGDVGAGNVSLESTQTFSSGEENLLVDVTTVVSATVAGLIPDNGFRLSFTGSQEEDTQTRFVKRFYSRHSTSKNKTPRLIVSFDDSIQDDHENFFFDLTGSIFLNNYARGVPANIVSGSALSEVSGQNCMLVTLSSGSFSTIVTASQHSVGGNNIPGVYSASFAIPSNNSLLVTEIRNAASATFTEVWGSLDGTVPFLTSSLVIKAILPTAFNRSTRRLVISITNDKESYQKIEKPRFRVFAFDYDEADDFKVFRLPYETKSEIFRNMHYQIRDFHTKEIVIPFDTIDNSTRMSTDSKGMYFETYLDFFSPGRVYEINVLVRERGIDQIFEDLGAQFRVEP
;
A
#
# COMPACT_ATOMS: atom_id res chain seq x y z
N MET A 1 -4.67 -2.32 2.41
CA MET A 1 -4.75 -1.75 1.02
C MET A 1 -3.37 -1.66 0.40
N TYR A 2 -3.28 -1.85 -0.90
CA TYR A 2 -2.05 -1.75 -1.68
C TYR A 2 -2.20 -0.61 -2.69
N ARG A 3 -1.32 0.38 -2.63
CA ARG A 3 -1.36 1.55 -3.52
C ARG A 3 0.00 1.80 -4.14
N ILE A 4 0.02 2.11 -5.43
CA ILE A 4 1.24 2.41 -6.17
C ILE A 4 1.13 3.85 -6.69
N LEU A 5 2.13 4.67 -6.36
CA LEU A 5 2.29 6.01 -6.90
C LEU A 5 3.42 5.99 -7.95
N THR A 6 3.21 6.66 -9.07
CA THR A 6 4.25 6.87 -10.09
C THR A 6 4.97 8.20 -9.83
N ALA A 7 6.23 8.29 -10.23
CA ALA A 7 6.99 9.53 -10.07
C ALA A 7 6.29 10.71 -10.75
N SER A 8 6.18 11.82 -10.04
CA SER A 8 5.69 13.11 -10.54
C SER A 8 6.78 13.92 -11.24
N SER A 9 8.02 13.78 -10.79
CA SER A 9 9.20 14.38 -11.38
C SER A 9 10.39 13.47 -11.23
N ASP A 10 11.24 13.39 -12.25
CA ASP A 10 12.52 12.68 -12.19
C ASP A 10 13.58 13.31 -13.11
N CYS A 11 14.81 13.28 -12.68
CA CYS A 11 15.98 13.64 -13.50
C CYS A 11 17.25 13.02 -12.91
N TYR A 12 18.34 13.09 -13.63
CA TYR A 12 19.66 12.86 -13.04
C TYR A 12 20.58 14.05 -13.21
N LEU A 13 21.38 14.33 -12.20
CA LEU A 13 22.39 15.38 -12.18
C LEU A 13 23.73 14.79 -12.55
N THR A 14 24.60 15.55 -13.26
CA THR A 14 25.93 15.05 -13.59
C THR A 14 26.95 16.17 -13.78
N ASN A 15 28.19 15.85 -13.46
CA ASN A 15 29.37 16.67 -13.80
C ASN A 15 30.27 16.04 -14.86
N LYS A 16 29.69 15.14 -15.69
CA LYS A 16 30.43 14.40 -16.72
C LYS A 16 31.23 15.33 -17.66
N ILE A 17 32.43 14.92 -18.03
CA ILE A 17 33.25 15.61 -19.02
C ILE A 17 32.83 15.17 -20.43
N ILE A 18 32.47 16.11 -21.26
CA ILE A 18 32.02 15.88 -22.64
C ILE A 18 33.18 16.15 -23.60
N LYS A 19 33.56 15.11 -24.36
CA LYS A 19 34.59 15.16 -25.39
C LYS A 19 35.90 15.82 -24.93
N ASN A 20 36.30 15.63 -23.69
CA ASN A 20 37.47 16.24 -23.05
C ASN A 20 37.50 17.78 -23.14
N SER A 21 36.35 18.45 -23.31
CA SER A 21 36.27 19.88 -23.58
C SER A 21 35.63 20.67 -22.43
N PHE A 22 34.58 20.17 -21.81
CA PHE A 22 33.89 20.86 -20.73
C PHE A 22 33.15 19.88 -19.82
N ARG A 23 32.83 20.28 -18.59
CA ARG A 23 31.96 19.56 -17.68
C ARG A 23 30.50 19.96 -17.93
N ALA A 24 29.63 18.98 -18.01
CA ALA A 24 28.19 19.17 -18.22
C ALA A 24 27.44 19.55 -16.92
N THR A 25 28.01 20.45 -16.12
CA THR A 25 27.46 20.83 -14.80
C THR A 25 26.17 21.64 -14.89
N ASP A 26 25.90 22.21 -16.06
CA ASP A 26 24.70 22.99 -16.38
C ASP A 26 23.68 22.21 -17.22
N ALA A 27 23.90 20.93 -17.45
CA ALA A 27 23.00 20.12 -18.27
C ALA A 27 21.79 19.61 -17.45
N ASN A 28 20.60 19.77 -18.03
CA ASN A 28 19.37 19.20 -17.50
C ASN A 28 18.98 17.92 -18.25
N THR A 29 18.41 16.95 -17.52
CA THR A 29 17.98 15.64 -18.05
C THR A 29 16.56 15.28 -17.67
N GLY A 30 15.70 16.26 -17.35
CA GLY A 30 14.34 16.01 -16.85
C GLY A 30 13.42 15.24 -17.79
N GLN A 31 13.66 15.26 -19.10
CA GLN A 31 12.91 14.45 -20.08
C GLN A 31 13.72 13.32 -20.69
N ALA A 32 14.81 12.91 -20.05
CA ALA A 32 15.55 11.72 -20.48
C ALA A 32 14.70 10.46 -20.35
N GLY A 33 14.83 9.50 -21.27
CA GLY A 33 14.11 8.22 -21.23
C GLY A 33 14.64 7.26 -20.17
N THR A 34 15.83 7.53 -19.63
CA THR A 34 16.51 6.73 -18.61
C THR A 34 17.11 7.62 -17.54
N LEU A 35 17.22 7.08 -16.34
CA LEU A 35 17.92 7.66 -15.21
C LEU A 35 19.26 6.95 -15.07
N ASP A 36 20.35 7.66 -15.37
CA ASP A 36 21.67 7.08 -15.42
C ASP A 36 22.45 7.38 -14.12
N LEU A 37 22.92 6.32 -13.46
CA LEU A 37 23.80 6.41 -12.30
C LEU A 37 25.18 5.86 -12.67
N PHE A 38 26.22 6.68 -12.54
CA PHE A 38 27.61 6.29 -12.81
C PHE A 38 28.58 7.06 -11.94
N LYS A 39 29.74 6.47 -11.77
CA LYS A 39 30.96 7.11 -11.29
C LYS A 39 32.10 6.73 -12.20
N LEU A 40 32.80 7.71 -12.77
CA LEU A 40 33.97 7.51 -13.58
C LEU A 40 35.18 8.11 -12.84
N TYR A 41 36.29 7.40 -12.85
CA TYR A 41 37.53 7.83 -12.25
C TYR A 41 38.63 7.88 -13.32
N ASP A 42 39.18 9.05 -13.57
CA ASP A 42 40.27 9.30 -14.52
C ASP A 42 40.04 8.78 -15.97
N GLU A 43 38.75 8.69 -16.37
CA GLU A 43 38.37 8.22 -17.71
C GLU A 43 38.45 9.32 -18.77
N SER A 44 38.35 10.58 -18.36
CA SER A 44 38.39 11.75 -19.23
C SER A 44 39.31 12.80 -18.66
N THR A 45 40.02 13.48 -19.54
CA THR A 45 40.93 14.58 -19.16
C THR A 45 40.34 15.91 -19.58
N LEU A 46 40.36 16.87 -18.65
CA LEU A 46 40.02 18.27 -18.93
C LEU A 46 41.18 19.13 -18.50
N SER A 47 41.73 19.91 -19.43
CA SER A 47 42.85 20.80 -19.14
C SER A 47 42.52 21.77 -18.00
N GLY A 48 43.34 21.77 -16.94
CA GLY A 48 43.15 22.61 -15.75
C GLY A 48 42.18 22.05 -14.72
N SER A 49 41.62 20.85 -14.90
CA SER A 49 40.78 20.19 -13.90
C SER A 49 41.62 19.37 -12.93
N ALA A 50 41.49 19.65 -11.63
CA ALA A 50 42.19 18.92 -10.56
C ALA A 50 41.41 17.70 -10.07
N THR A 51 40.14 17.46 -10.51
CA THR A 51 39.30 16.40 -10.03
C THR A 51 39.09 15.36 -11.10
N PRO A 52 39.63 14.13 -10.92
CA PRO A 52 39.46 13.02 -11.88
C PRO A 52 38.08 12.35 -11.81
N ILE A 53 37.22 12.75 -10.88
CA ILE A 53 35.92 12.07 -10.62
C ILE A 53 34.80 12.75 -11.42
N GLU A 54 34.05 11.94 -12.15
CA GLU A 54 32.78 12.29 -12.78
C GLU A 54 31.68 11.48 -12.13
N LEU A 55 30.60 12.15 -11.72
CA LEU A 55 29.49 11.55 -11.01
C LEU A 55 28.15 11.81 -11.69
N SER A 56 27.20 10.94 -11.46
CA SER A 56 25.80 11.26 -11.60
C SER A 56 25.02 10.88 -10.34
N ARG A 57 23.90 11.57 -10.11
CA ARG A 57 22.96 11.32 -9.00
C ARG A 57 21.54 11.46 -9.52
N ILE A 58 20.64 10.61 -9.07
CA ILE A 58 19.24 10.60 -9.53
C ILE A 58 18.38 11.33 -8.52
N LEU A 59 17.46 12.16 -9.00
CA LEU A 59 16.43 12.81 -8.21
C LEU A 59 15.06 12.26 -8.60
N LEU A 60 14.22 12.00 -7.60
CA LEU A 60 12.86 11.45 -7.77
C LEU A 60 11.89 12.17 -6.84
N LYS A 61 10.70 12.48 -7.33
CA LYS A 61 9.61 13.02 -6.52
C LYS A 61 8.31 12.28 -6.83
N PHE A 62 7.48 12.09 -5.82
CA PHE A 62 6.16 11.49 -5.91
C PHE A 62 5.11 12.46 -5.37
N ASP A 63 3.92 12.47 -5.95
CA ASP A 63 2.80 13.18 -5.36
C ASP A 63 2.23 12.36 -4.19
N LEU A 64 2.42 12.83 -2.96
CA LEU A 64 1.94 12.17 -1.75
C LEU A 64 0.54 12.66 -1.31
N ASN A 65 -0.10 13.58 -2.02
CA ASN A 65 -1.44 14.06 -1.67
C ASN A 65 -2.48 12.93 -1.59
N PRO A 66 -2.48 11.92 -2.49
CA PRO A 66 -3.39 10.78 -2.36
C PRO A 66 -3.21 9.98 -1.08
N LEU A 67 -2.01 10.00 -0.47
CA LEU A 67 -1.76 9.36 0.82
C LEU A 67 -2.20 10.25 1.98
N ARG A 68 -1.99 11.56 1.88
CA ARG A 68 -2.44 12.52 2.90
C ARG A 68 -3.96 12.53 3.07
N GLN A 69 -4.72 12.23 2.03
CA GLN A 69 -6.18 12.08 2.10
C GLN A 69 -6.62 10.84 2.89
N LEU A 70 -5.72 9.88 3.09
CA LEU A 70 -5.94 8.63 3.83
C LEU A 70 -5.30 8.68 5.24
N THR A 71 -4.96 9.87 5.74
CA THR A 71 -4.07 10.10 6.89
C THR A 71 -4.35 9.26 8.12
N GLY A 72 -5.58 8.92 8.41
CA GLY A 72 -5.89 8.12 9.58
C GLY A 72 -5.43 6.68 9.51
N SER A 73 -5.46 6.06 8.34
CA SER A 73 -5.08 4.66 8.14
C SER A 73 -3.59 4.47 7.90
N ILE A 74 -2.89 5.51 7.44
CA ILE A 74 -1.49 5.43 7.02
C ILE A 74 -0.52 5.68 8.18
N LEU A 75 -0.92 6.47 9.18
CA LEU A 75 -0.06 6.84 10.31
C LEU A 75 0.03 5.77 11.40
N ASP A 76 -0.67 4.65 11.28
CA ASP A 76 -0.42 3.49 12.13
C ASP A 76 0.88 2.80 11.69
N LEU A 77 1.96 3.12 12.38
CA LEU A 77 3.32 2.62 12.10
C LEU A 77 3.44 1.08 12.12
N ASN A 78 2.46 0.38 12.71
CA ASN A 78 2.50 -1.08 12.79
C ASN A 78 2.04 -1.76 11.49
N ASN A 79 1.30 -1.05 10.64
CA ASN A 79 0.64 -1.62 9.47
C ASN A 79 0.95 -0.86 8.17
N PHE A 80 1.90 0.09 8.19
CA PHE A 80 2.24 0.89 7.03
C PHE A 80 3.65 0.58 6.55
N THR A 81 3.79 0.25 5.27
CA THR A 81 5.09 0.13 4.62
C THR A 81 5.13 0.91 3.31
N ALA A 82 6.28 1.47 2.99
CA ALA A 82 6.52 2.17 1.73
C ALA A 82 7.85 1.72 1.13
N LYS A 83 7.83 1.26 -0.12
CA LYS A 83 9.01 0.77 -0.85
C LYS A 83 9.19 1.55 -2.15
N LEU A 84 10.39 2.06 -2.36
CA LEU A 84 10.79 2.68 -3.62
C LEU A 84 11.26 1.60 -4.59
N LYS A 85 10.66 1.55 -5.78
CA LYS A 85 11.01 0.59 -6.84
C LYS A 85 11.39 1.31 -8.12
N LEU A 86 12.58 1.00 -8.63
CA LEU A 86 13.02 1.36 -9.97
C LEU A 86 13.37 0.11 -10.75
N PHE A 87 13.02 0.13 -12.02
CA PHE A 87 13.25 -1.00 -12.92
C PHE A 87 14.54 -0.81 -13.72
N ASP A 88 15.35 -1.85 -13.74
CA ASP A 88 16.58 -1.88 -14.51
C ASP A 88 16.32 -1.82 -16.02
N VAL A 89 17.14 -1.06 -16.74
CA VAL A 89 17.18 -1.03 -18.20
C VAL A 89 18.33 -1.89 -18.67
N TYR A 90 18.03 -3.11 -19.09
CA TYR A 90 19.02 -3.97 -19.72
C TYR A 90 19.42 -3.41 -21.09
N GLY A 91 20.68 -2.98 -21.21
CA GLY A 91 21.23 -2.37 -22.42
C GLY A 91 22.29 -3.19 -23.14
N GLY A 92 22.54 -4.43 -22.72
CA GLY A 92 23.59 -5.27 -23.29
C GLY A 92 25.01 -4.77 -23.02
N GLN A 93 25.17 -3.80 -22.12
CA GLN A 93 26.47 -3.26 -21.67
C GLN A 93 26.90 -3.93 -20.37
N THR A 94 28.20 -3.94 -20.13
CA THR A 94 28.74 -4.37 -18.83
C THR A 94 28.28 -3.37 -17.77
N VAL A 95 27.50 -3.85 -16.80
CA VAL A 95 27.03 -3.08 -15.65
C VAL A 95 28.01 -3.22 -14.48
N PRO A 96 28.10 -2.23 -13.58
CA PRO A 96 28.92 -2.38 -12.38
C PRO A 96 28.36 -3.47 -11.49
N THR A 97 29.26 -4.20 -10.81
CA THR A 97 28.92 -5.23 -9.83
C THR A 97 29.44 -4.84 -8.45
N ASN A 98 28.85 -5.40 -7.39
CA ASN A 98 29.26 -5.18 -6.01
C ASN A 98 29.33 -3.70 -5.61
N PHE A 99 28.26 -2.98 -5.85
CA PHE A 99 28.10 -1.60 -5.41
C PHE A 99 26.84 -1.43 -4.54
N THR A 100 26.81 -0.36 -3.75
CA THR A 100 25.67 -0.03 -2.89
C THR A 100 25.13 1.35 -3.26
N MET A 101 23.84 1.42 -3.48
CA MET A 101 23.11 2.68 -3.65
C MET A 101 22.53 3.14 -2.32
N SER A 102 22.64 4.45 -2.08
CA SER A 102 22.04 5.18 -0.99
C SER A 102 20.86 6.00 -1.51
N VAL A 103 19.76 5.99 -0.77
CA VAL A 103 18.55 6.76 -1.01
C VAL A 103 18.31 7.66 0.19
N LEU A 104 18.31 8.97 -0.03
CA LEU A 104 18.18 10.00 0.99
C LEU A 104 17.05 10.97 0.62
N PRO A 105 16.24 11.47 1.57
CA PRO A 105 15.26 12.51 1.29
C PRO A 105 15.94 13.85 1.01
N LEU A 106 15.36 14.61 0.08
CA LEU A 106 15.83 15.94 -0.29
C LEU A 106 15.36 16.99 0.73
N SER A 107 16.28 17.84 1.16
CA SER A 107 15.98 19.04 1.96
C SER A 107 15.45 20.19 1.09
N LYS A 108 15.85 20.24 -0.18
CA LYS A 108 15.46 21.28 -1.14
C LYS A 108 14.61 20.70 -2.25
N SER A 109 13.61 21.47 -2.70
CA SER A 109 12.84 21.12 -3.90
C SER A 109 13.69 21.24 -5.16
N PHE A 110 13.34 20.50 -6.19
CA PHE A 110 13.97 20.60 -7.50
C PHE A 110 12.92 20.76 -8.61
N ASP A 111 13.30 21.42 -9.69
CA ASP A 111 12.53 21.57 -10.90
C ASP A 111 13.03 20.60 -11.96
N GLU A 112 12.16 19.72 -12.48
CA GLU A 112 12.54 18.64 -13.40
C GLU A 112 13.21 19.16 -14.67
N GLY A 113 12.64 20.20 -15.28
CA GLY A 113 13.12 20.75 -16.55
C GLY A 113 12.72 19.97 -17.78
N PHE A 114 13.24 20.39 -18.95
CA PHE A 114 12.89 19.86 -20.27
C PHE A 114 14.07 19.24 -21.02
N GLY A 115 15.24 19.17 -20.39
CA GLY A 115 16.43 18.62 -21.00
C GLY A 115 16.34 17.11 -21.24
N ARG A 116 16.96 16.64 -22.32
CA ARG A 116 16.94 15.24 -22.73
C ARG A 116 18.29 14.55 -22.70
N ASP A 117 19.36 15.33 -22.85
CA ASP A 117 20.74 14.83 -22.85
C ASP A 117 21.72 15.85 -22.28
N ILE A 118 22.89 15.36 -21.92
CA ILE A 118 23.92 16.15 -21.25
C ILE A 118 24.86 16.89 -22.22
N ALA A 119 24.79 16.63 -23.52
CA ALA A 119 25.73 17.16 -24.48
C ALA A 119 25.18 18.34 -25.30
N SER A 120 23.89 18.32 -25.60
CA SER A 120 23.26 19.27 -26.54
C SER A 120 22.20 20.14 -25.90
N PHE A 121 21.71 19.79 -24.71
CA PHE A 121 20.66 20.54 -24.03
C PHE A 121 21.17 21.11 -22.70
N LYS A 122 21.03 22.41 -22.53
CA LYS A 122 21.38 23.17 -21.32
C LYS A 122 20.13 23.93 -20.86
N ASP A 123 19.90 23.92 -19.56
CA ASP A 123 18.84 24.64 -18.91
C ASP A 123 19.33 25.05 -17.52
N LEU A 124 19.68 26.31 -17.35
CA LEU A 124 20.35 26.81 -16.15
C LEU A 124 19.36 27.06 -14.99
N ASP A 125 18.10 27.18 -15.30
CA ASP A 125 17.06 27.61 -14.34
C ASP A 125 16.44 26.43 -13.61
N VAL A 126 16.70 25.19 -14.05
CA VAL A 126 16.15 23.97 -13.54
C VAL A 126 17.22 23.06 -12.95
N ALA A 127 16.81 21.86 -12.45
CA ALA A 127 17.73 20.94 -11.81
C ALA A 127 18.89 20.54 -12.73
N ASN A 128 20.10 20.84 -12.30
CA ASN A 128 21.37 20.45 -12.89
C ASN A 128 22.40 20.23 -11.77
N TRP A 129 23.65 20.02 -12.10
CA TRP A 129 24.71 19.78 -11.09
C TRP A 129 24.90 20.96 -10.13
N LEU A 130 24.66 22.18 -10.57
CA LEU A 130 24.88 23.42 -9.79
C LEU A 130 23.59 23.93 -9.14
N THR A 131 22.47 23.80 -9.83
CA THR A 131 21.19 24.43 -9.50
C THR A 131 20.15 23.37 -9.13
N ALA A 132 19.27 23.66 -8.18
CA ALA A 132 18.13 22.83 -7.78
C ALA A 132 16.84 23.27 -8.50
N SER A 133 16.52 24.56 -8.44
CA SER A 133 15.26 25.11 -8.94
C SER A 133 15.36 26.63 -9.15
N GLU A 134 14.32 27.19 -9.80
CA GLU A 134 14.07 28.61 -9.85
C GLU A 134 12.80 28.95 -9.07
N SER A 135 12.94 29.39 -7.83
CA SER A 135 11.82 29.82 -7.00
C SER A 135 12.05 31.26 -6.51
N GLY A 136 11.62 32.23 -7.31
CA GLY A 136 11.90 33.65 -7.05
C GLY A 136 13.36 34.07 -7.28
N GLY A 137 14.10 33.25 -8.02
CA GLY A 137 15.52 33.35 -8.36
C GLY A 137 16.18 31.97 -8.35
N ILE A 138 17.37 31.83 -8.93
CA ILE A 138 18.10 30.57 -9.00
C ILE A 138 18.46 30.08 -7.59
N VAL A 139 17.98 28.87 -7.23
CA VAL A 139 18.31 28.19 -5.99
C VAL A 139 19.41 27.17 -6.26
N ALA A 140 20.63 27.48 -5.83
CA ALA A 140 21.77 26.58 -5.99
C ALA A 140 21.77 25.47 -4.92
N TRP A 141 22.35 24.30 -5.26
CA TRP A 141 22.73 23.31 -4.25
C TRP A 141 23.78 23.91 -3.31
N THR A 142 23.73 23.54 -2.04
CA THR A 142 24.76 23.96 -1.06
C THR A 142 26.11 23.37 -1.45
N THR A 143 26.11 22.10 -1.85
CA THR A 143 27.26 21.45 -2.48
C THR A 143 26.80 20.90 -3.83
N ALA A 144 27.52 21.18 -4.87
CA ALA A 144 27.19 20.80 -6.24
C ALA A 144 26.77 19.31 -6.35
N GLY A 145 25.74 19.05 -7.15
CA GLY A 145 25.15 17.72 -7.31
C GLY A 145 24.27 17.27 -6.14
N ALA A 146 23.64 18.18 -5.41
CA ALA A 146 22.90 17.89 -4.17
C ALA A 146 23.78 17.15 -3.15
N GLY A 147 25.02 17.66 -2.96
CA GLY A 147 26.07 16.93 -2.27
C GLY A 147 26.11 17.09 -0.76
N SER A 148 25.53 18.15 -0.20
CA SER A 148 25.58 18.42 1.24
C SER A 148 24.63 17.52 2.00
N ILE A 149 25.16 16.67 2.87
CA ILE A 149 24.41 15.77 3.75
C ILE A 149 24.33 16.43 5.12
N GLY A 150 23.17 16.34 5.77
CA GLY A 150 22.99 16.88 7.11
C GLY A 150 21.71 16.44 7.76
N ALA A 151 21.58 16.75 9.06
CA ALA A 151 20.41 16.41 9.85
C ALA A 151 19.17 17.25 9.48
N LEU A 152 18.00 16.73 9.78
CA LEU A 152 16.73 17.46 9.65
C LEU A 152 16.79 18.79 10.43
N GLY A 153 16.38 19.89 9.76
CA GLY A 153 16.48 21.24 10.30
C GLY A 153 17.79 21.97 9.96
N SER A 154 18.77 21.32 9.34
CA SER A 154 19.99 21.97 8.88
C SER A 154 19.70 22.85 7.64
N SER A 155 20.01 24.14 7.72
CA SER A 155 19.83 25.10 6.63
C SER A 155 20.81 24.92 5.47
N THR A 156 21.88 24.16 5.70
CA THR A 156 22.93 23.90 4.70
C THR A 156 22.83 22.50 4.07
N ALA A 157 21.93 21.66 4.52
CA ALA A 157 21.75 20.33 3.94
C ALA A 157 21.03 20.41 2.59
N ASP A 158 21.51 19.66 1.63
CA ASP A 158 20.79 19.37 0.37
C ASP A 158 19.97 18.09 0.51
N VAL A 159 20.47 17.13 1.29
CA VAL A 159 19.80 15.86 1.65
C VAL A 159 19.91 15.61 3.14
N LEU A 160 18.97 14.84 3.67
CA LEU A 160 18.86 14.56 5.10
C LEU A 160 19.24 13.11 5.39
N ASP A 161 20.16 12.89 6.33
CA ASP A 161 20.64 11.56 6.73
C ASP A 161 20.10 11.09 8.08
N ILE A 162 19.75 12.06 8.95
CA ILE A 162 19.23 11.80 10.30
C ILE A 162 18.18 12.85 10.66
N GLY A 163 17.17 12.46 11.42
CA GLY A 163 16.16 13.39 11.91
C GLY A 163 15.28 12.82 12.99
N ASP A 164 14.68 13.71 13.81
CA ASP A 164 13.61 13.33 14.72
C ASP A 164 12.27 13.34 13.99
N VAL A 165 11.71 12.15 13.83
CA VAL A 165 10.42 11.93 13.15
C VAL A 165 9.34 11.42 14.12
N GLY A 166 9.44 11.82 15.39
CA GLY A 166 8.45 11.50 16.43
C GLY A 166 8.85 10.34 17.35
N ALA A 167 9.96 9.66 17.06
CA ALA A 167 10.50 8.55 17.87
C ALA A 167 11.97 8.77 18.26
N GLY A 168 12.43 10.05 18.25
CA GLY A 168 13.83 10.42 18.39
C GLY A 168 14.58 10.42 17.07
N ASN A 169 15.88 10.72 17.11
CA ASN A 169 16.72 10.76 15.93
C ASN A 169 16.91 9.36 15.34
N VAL A 170 16.43 9.17 14.11
CA VAL A 170 16.57 7.95 13.32
C VAL A 170 17.30 8.23 12.01
N SER A 171 17.92 7.20 11.45
CA SER A 171 18.51 7.29 10.10
C SER A 171 17.40 7.44 9.06
N LEU A 172 17.57 8.38 8.16
CA LEU A 172 16.70 8.60 7.00
C LEU A 172 17.31 8.02 5.71
N GLU A 173 18.48 7.43 5.81
CA GLU A 173 19.16 6.76 4.72
C GLU A 173 18.64 5.34 4.56
N SER A 174 18.30 4.98 3.34
CA SER A 174 17.97 3.61 2.95
C SER A 174 18.96 3.13 1.90
N THR A 175 19.42 1.88 1.98
CA THR A 175 20.46 1.37 1.08
C THR A 175 20.07 0.04 0.45
N GLN A 176 20.60 -0.20 -0.76
CA GLN A 176 20.55 -1.50 -1.42
C GLN A 176 21.90 -1.83 -2.08
N THR A 177 22.39 -3.04 -1.82
CA THR A 177 23.58 -3.57 -2.47
C THR A 177 23.20 -4.36 -3.72
N PHE A 178 23.92 -4.13 -4.81
CA PHE A 178 23.76 -4.80 -6.10
C PHE A 178 24.91 -5.76 -6.31
N SER A 179 24.60 -7.03 -6.50
CA SER A 179 25.62 -8.09 -6.69
C SER A 179 25.93 -8.35 -8.15
N SER A 180 24.92 -8.43 -9.01
CA SER A 180 25.08 -8.63 -10.45
C SER A 180 25.09 -7.31 -11.22
N GLY A 181 24.51 -6.24 -10.65
CA GLY A 181 24.30 -4.97 -11.31
C GLY A 181 23.06 -4.91 -12.21
N GLU A 182 22.35 -6.00 -12.42
CA GLU A 182 21.12 -6.08 -13.25
C GLU A 182 19.85 -6.08 -12.40
N GLU A 183 19.97 -6.03 -11.08
CA GLU A 183 18.82 -6.04 -10.17
C GLU A 183 18.00 -4.74 -10.28
N ASN A 184 16.71 -4.84 -10.07
CA ASN A 184 15.87 -3.68 -9.81
C ASN A 184 16.20 -3.07 -8.44
N LEU A 185 16.06 -1.77 -8.30
CA LEU A 185 16.04 -1.16 -6.98
C LEU A 185 14.69 -1.48 -6.32
N LEU A 186 14.74 -1.97 -5.08
CA LEU A 186 13.59 -2.15 -4.22
C LEU A 186 14.02 -1.92 -2.78
N VAL A 187 13.85 -0.70 -2.30
CA VAL A 187 14.35 -0.28 -0.99
C VAL A 187 13.20 0.21 -0.12
N ASP A 188 13.27 -0.11 1.17
CA ASP A 188 12.31 0.35 2.17
C ASP A 188 12.58 1.82 2.49
N VAL A 189 11.55 2.66 2.31
CA VAL A 189 11.56 4.10 2.60
C VAL A 189 10.43 4.49 3.54
N THR A 190 9.91 3.53 4.30
CA THR A 190 8.74 3.67 5.19
C THR A 190 8.91 4.86 6.13
N THR A 191 10.03 4.95 6.82
CA THR A 191 10.32 6.03 7.78
C THR A 191 10.24 7.42 7.13
N VAL A 192 10.84 7.56 5.94
CA VAL A 192 10.86 8.85 5.23
C VAL A 192 9.46 9.21 4.72
N VAL A 193 8.76 8.24 4.10
CA VAL A 193 7.43 8.52 3.52
C VAL A 193 6.41 8.81 4.62
N SER A 194 6.38 8.04 5.70
CA SER A 194 5.47 8.30 6.83
C SER A 194 5.71 9.67 7.46
N ALA A 195 6.98 10.02 7.70
CA ALA A 195 7.36 11.32 8.23
C ALA A 195 7.02 12.48 7.27
N THR A 196 7.16 12.27 5.95
CA THR A 196 6.78 13.28 4.94
C THR A 196 5.26 13.46 4.88
N VAL A 197 4.48 12.39 4.97
CA VAL A 197 3.01 12.46 5.03
C VAL A 197 2.55 13.15 6.30
N ALA A 198 3.22 12.89 7.43
CA ALA A 198 2.97 13.57 8.71
C ALA A 198 3.42 15.04 8.75
N GLY A 199 4.15 15.52 7.73
CA GLY A 199 4.65 16.89 7.67
C GLY A 199 5.90 17.14 8.51
N LEU A 200 6.57 16.10 8.99
CA LEU A 200 7.79 16.20 9.78
C LEU A 200 9.03 16.40 8.90
N ILE A 201 9.01 15.87 7.68
CA ILE A 201 10.06 16.03 6.66
C ILE A 201 9.46 16.78 5.46
N PRO A 202 10.25 17.69 4.80
CA PRO A 202 9.81 18.37 3.58
C PRO A 202 9.49 17.39 2.45
N ASP A 203 8.41 17.64 1.71
CA ASP A 203 7.99 16.84 0.54
C ASP A 203 8.75 17.26 -0.72
N ASN A 204 10.05 17.02 -0.76
CA ASN A 204 10.92 17.39 -1.86
C ASN A 204 11.38 16.19 -2.71
N GLY A 205 11.07 14.96 -2.27
CA GLY A 205 11.47 13.74 -2.96
C GLY A 205 12.78 13.14 -2.44
N PHE A 206 13.44 12.35 -3.29
CA PHE A 206 14.62 11.55 -2.93
C PHE A 206 15.80 11.85 -3.85
N ARG A 207 17.01 11.77 -3.30
CA ARG A 207 18.26 11.66 -4.05
C ARG A 207 18.79 10.23 -3.95
N LEU A 208 19.18 9.64 -5.08
CA LEU A 208 19.85 8.35 -5.17
C LEU A 208 21.28 8.57 -5.67
N SER A 209 22.23 7.93 -5.01
CA SER A 209 23.66 8.01 -5.32
C SER A 209 24.37 6.71 -4.96
N PHE A 210 25.63 6.54 -5.33
CA PHE A 210 26.48 5.57 -4.64
C PHE A 210 26.69 6.01 -3.19
N THR A 211 27.13 5.12 -2.31
CA THR A 211 27.53 5.50 -0.94
C THR A 211 28.72 6.46 -1.00
N GLY A 212 28.88 7.32 0.03
CA GLY A 212 29.92 8.32 0.04
C GLY A 212 31.34 7.74 -0.20
N SER A 213 31.66 6.61 0.44
CA SER A 213 32.93 5.91 0.24
C SER A 213 33.12 5.40 -1.19
N GLN A 214 32.05 5.03 -1.88
CA GLN A 214 32.12 4.58 -3.27
C GLN A 214 32.13 5.75 -4.27
N GLU A 215 31.62 6.91 -3.92
CA GLU A 215 31.76 8.12 -4.73
C GLU A 215 33.17 8.68 -4.69
N GLU A 216 33.93 8.47 -3.60
CA GLU A 216 35.28 9.04 -3.38
C GLU A 216 36.41 8.09 -3.76
N ASP A 217 36.17 6.79 -3.90
CA ASP A 217 37.21 5.81 -4.23
C ASP A 217 37.77 5.99 -5.66
N THR A 218 38.80 5.22 -6.01
CA THR A 218 39.48 5.28 -7.32
C THR A 218 38.90 4.29 -8.34
N GLN A 219 37.71 3.73 -8.09
CA GLN A 219 37.09 2.75 -8.99
C GLN A 219 36.08 3.42 -9.92
N THR A 220 36.13 3.06 -11.19
CA THR A 220 35.10 3.40 -12.17
C THR A 220 33.91 2.43 -12.04
N ARG A 221 32.69 2.97 -11.98
CA ARG A 221 31.44 2.21 -12.01
C ARG A 221 30.61 2.72 -13.18
N PHE A 222 30.65 2.00 -14.28
CA PHE A 222 29.88 2.32 -15.47
C PHE A 222 28.38 2.17 -15.23
N VAL A 223 27.64 2.75 -16.10
CA VAL A 223 26.25 3.14 -15.99
C VAL A 223 25.33 2.04 -15.49
N LYS A 224 24.74 2.27 -14.32
CA LYS A 224 23.51 1.63 -13.89
C LYS A 224 22.33 2.47 -14.39
N ARG A 225 21.43 1.90 -15.18
CA ARG A 225 20.29 2.59 -15.77
C ARG A 225 18.99 2.12 -15.20
N PHE A 226 18.09 3.07 -14.95
CA PHE A 226 16.70 2.79 -14.61
C PHE A 226 15.78 3.47 -15.63
N TYR A 227 14.58 2.92 -15.81
CA TYR A 227 13.55 3.59 -16.57
C TYR A 227 13.11 4.87 -15.86
N SER A 228 13.01 5.97 -16.63
CA SER A 228 12.43 7.22 -16.14
C SER A 228 10.91 7.26 -16.30
N ARG A 229 10.26 8.27 -15.75
CA ARG A 229 8.82 8.50 -15.97
C ARG A 229 8.48 8.83 -17.42
N HIS A 230 9.45 9.35 -18.17
CA HIS A 230 9.33 9.68 -19.60
C HIS A 230 9.61 8.50 -20.53
N SER A 231 9.94 7.35 -19.98
CA SER A 231 10.15 6.12 -20.77
C SER A 231 8.91 5.72 -21.55
N THR A 232 9.11 5.11 -22.70
CA THR A 232 8.06 4.49 -23.51
C THR A 232 7.40 3.30 -22.81
N SER A 233 8.13 2.63 -21.90
CA SER A 233 7.63 1.51 -21.11
C SER A 233 6.89 2.00 -19.85
N LYS A 234 5.64 2.39 -19.98
CA LYS A 234 4.84 2.96 -18.87
C LYS A 234 4.69 2.02 -17.67
N ASN A 235 4.82 0.72 -17.87
CA ASN A 235 4.78 -0.27 -16.77
C ASN A 235 6.08 -0.35 -15.96
N LYS A 236 7.15 0.29 -16.41
CA LYS A 236 8.47 0.25 -15.77
C LYS A 236 8.94 1.62 -15.25
N THR A 237 8.03 2.57 -15.15
CA THR A 237 8.34 3.88 -14.55
C THR A 237 8.66 3.75 -13.06
N PRO A 238 9.41 4.70 -12.46
CA PRO A 238 9.66 4.70 -11.02
C PRO A 238 8.38 4.67 -10.21
N ARG A 239 8.34 3.84 -9.17
CA ARG A 239 7.14 3.60 -8.35
C ARG A 239 7.46 3.72 -6.87
N LEU A 240 6.54 4.34 -6.15
CA LEU A 240 6.46 4.24 -4.70
C LEU A 240 5.30 3.30 -4.37
N ILE A 241 5.63 2.16 -3.79
CA ILE A 241 4.68 1.11 -3.43
C ILE A 241 4.35 1.27 -1.95
N VAL A 242 3.08 1.51 -1.66
CA VAL A 242 2.59 1.69 -0.29
C VAL A 242 1.60 0.57 0.02
N SER A 243 1.80 -0.08 1.16
CA SER A 243 0.90 -1.11 1.66
C SER A 243 0.52 -0.85 3.12
N PHE A 244 -0.74 -1.11 3.46
CA PHE A 244 -1.29 -0.98 4.81
C PHE A 244 -2.55 -1.83 4.95
N ASP A 245 -2.86 -2.27 6.17
CA ASP A 245 -4.06 -3.05 6.44
C ASP A 245 -5.25 -2.11 6.66
N ASP A 246 -6.19 -2.11 5.72
CA ASP A 246 -7.46 -1.40 5.80
C ASP A 246 -8.67 -2.37 5.80
N SER A 247 -8.40 -3.66 5.99
CA SER A 247 -9.44 -4.67 5.96
C SER A 247 -10.32 -4.60 7.21
N ILE A 248 -11.63 -4.72 6.99
CA ILE A 248 -12.64 -4.82 8.03
C ILE A 248 -13.02 -6.30 8.14
N GLN A 249 -12.80 -6.89 9.31
CA GLN A 249 -13.12 -8.30 9.56
C GLN A 249 -14.38 -8.39 10.42
N ASP A 250 -15.49 -8.77 9.80
CA ASP A 250 -16.77 -9.05 10.44
C ASP A 250 -16.93 -10.57 10.57
N ASP A 251 -16.98 -11.07 11.80
CA ASP A 251 -17.13 -12.50 12.09
C ASP A 251 -18.62 -12.95 12.16
N HIS A 252 -19.56 -12.12 11.73
CA HIS A 252 -21.00 -12.33 11.89
C HIS A 252 -21.49 -13.69 11.39
N GLU A 253 -20.98 -14.17 10.26
CA GLU A 253 -21.34 -15.48 9.70
C GLU A 253 -20.54 -16.66 10.30
N ASN A 254 -19.38 -16.38 10.93
CA ASN A 254 -18.46 -17.38 11.48
C ASN A 254 -18.05 -17.08 12.92
N PHE A 255 -18.99 -16.70 13.77
CA PHE A 255 -18.70 -16.48 15.16
C PHE A 255 -18.70 -17.82 15.92
N PHE A 256 -17.68 -18.03 16.74
CA PHE A 256 -17.52 -19.25 17.52
C PHE A 256 -17.47 -18.96 19.03
N PHE A 257 -18.06 -19.87 19.83
CA PHE A 257 -17.90 -19.82 21.28
C PHE A 257 -16.42 -19.92 21.67
N ASP A 258 -16.06 -19.34 22.80
CA ASP A 258 -14.70 -19.30 23.36
C ASP A 258 -13.67 -18.50 22.55
N LEU A 259 -14.06 -17.92 21.43
CA LEU A 259 -13.21 -17.03 20.63
C LEU A 259 -13.74 -15.61 20.67
N THR A 260 -12.81 -14.66 20.63
CA THR A 260 -13.15 -13.25 20.44
C THR A 260 -13.43 -13.00 18.97
N GLY A 261 -14.57 -12.40 18.68
CA GLY A 261 -14.93 -11.96 17.34
C GLY A 261 -15.42 -10.53 17.33
N SER A 262 -15.50 -9.96 16.15
CA SER A 262 -15.97 -8.60 15.92
C SER A 262 -17.20 -8.61 15.03
N ILE A 263 -18.16 -7.74 15.35
CA ILE A 263 -19.33 -7.47 14.53
C ILE A 263 -19.37 -5.99 14.16
N PHE A 264 -19.96 -5.70 13.00
CA PHE A 264 -19.98 -4.36 12.44
C PHE A 264 -21.41 -3.94 12.09
N LEU A 265 -21.73 -2.70 12.39
CA LEU A 265 -22.94 -2.03 11.92
C LEU A 265 -22.54 -0.96 10.89
N ASN A 266 -23.11 -1.06 9.68
CA ASN A 266 -22.89 -0.07 8.62
C ASN A 266 -24.15 0.76 8.42
N ASN A 267 -24.05 2.06 8.52
CA ASN A 267 -25.16 2.99 8.30
C ASN A 267 -24.90 3.87 7.06
N TYR A 268 -25.93 4.01 6.22
CA TYR A 268 -25.90 4.79 4.99
C TYR A 268 -27.05 5.78 4.95
N ALA A 269 -26.75 7.02 4.59
CA ALA A 269 -27.76 8.02 4.25
C ALA A 269 -27.64 8.34 2.75
N ARG A 270 -28.72 8.11 1.99
CA ARG A 270 -28.77 8.33 0.53
C ARG A 270 -27.63 7.64 -0.24
N GLY A 271 -27.22 6.46 0.21
CA GLY A 271 -26.14 5.68 -0.42
C GLY A 271 -24.73 6.08 -0.06
N VAL A 272 -24.55 7.06 0.81
CA VAL A 272 -23.24 7.48 1.33
C VAL A 272 -23.13 7.04 2.79
N PRO A 273 -21.97 6.49 3.25
CA PRO A 273 -21.76 6.20 4.67
C PRO A 273 -21.96 7.47 5.51
N ALA A 274 -22.79 7.39 6.53
CA ALA A 274 -23.12 8.53 7.39
C ALA A 274 -23.35 8.06 8.82
N ASN A 275 -22.98 8.89 9.80
CA ASN A 275 -23.23 8.57 11.20
C ASN A 275 -24.71 8.47 11.51
N ILE A 276 -25.07 7.59 12.43
CA ILE A 276 -26.41 7.51 12.99
C ILE A 276 -26.69 8.82 13.75
N VAL A 277 -27.87 9.36 13.57
CA VAL A 277 -28.33 10.56 14.26
C VAL A 277 -29.38 10.16 15.29
N SER A 278 -29.21 10.57 16.53
CA SER A 278 -30.08 10.19 17.64
C SER A 278 -30.50 11.38 18.48
N GLY A 279 -31.62 11.23 19.16
CA GLY A 279 -32.18 12.22 20.09
C GLY A 279 -32.91 13.38 19.39
N SER A 280 -33.60 14.19 20.20
CA SER A 280 -34.36 15.37 19.74
C SER A 280 -33.46 16.48 19.18
N ALA A 281 -32.20 16.51 19.59
CA ALA A 281 -31.19 17.44 19.08
C ALA A 281 -30.50 16.98 17.79
N LEU A 282 -30.89 15.80 17.25
CA LEU A 282 -30.30 15.20 16.05
C LEU A 282 -28.77 15.15 16.11
N SER A 283 -28.23 14.74 17.27
CA SER A 283 -26.77 14.60 17.44
C SER A 283 -26.25 13.32 16.79
N GLU A 284 -25.07 13.42 16.19
CA GLU A 284 -24.41 12.27 15.59
C GLU A 284 -23.88 11.35 16.69
N VAL A 285 -24.13 10.05 16.51
CA VAL A 285 -23.54 8.99 17.33
C VAL A 285 -22.13 8.75 16.81
N SER A 286 -21.11 9.13 17.57
CA SER A 286 -19.72 9.08 17.11
C SER A 286 -18.73 8.88 18.27
N GLY A 287 -17.53 8.44 17.93
CA GLY A 287 -16.43 8.29 18.89
C GLY A 287 -16.38 6.93 19.58
N GLN A 288 -15.65 6.88 20.69
CA GLN A 288 -15.48 5.66 21.47
C GLN A 288 -16.67 5.44 22.40
N ASN A 289 -17.03 4.15 22.59
CA ASN A 289 -18.11 3.73 23.50
C ASN A 289 -19.42 4.53 23.27
N CYS A 290 -19.79 4.71 21.99
CA CYS A 290 -20.92 5.55 21.61
C CYS A 290 -22.25 4.79 21.48
N MET A 291 -22.24 3.46 21.56
CA MET A 291 -23.42 2.59 21.43
C MET A 291 -23.33 1.39 22.38
N LEU A 292 -24.47 0.73 22.59
CA LEU A 292 -24.54 -0.57 23.25
C LEU A 292 -24.99 -1.64 22.27
N VAL A 293 -24.41 -2.83 22.38
CA VAL A 293 -24.89 -4.04 21.70
C VAL A 293 -25.35 -5.01 22.75
N THR A 294 -26.63 -5.38 22.68
CA THR A 294 -27.22 -6.39 23.53
C THR A 294 -27.38 -7.68 22.76
N LEU A 295 -26.80 -8.76 23.27
CA LEU A 295 -26.92 -10.10 22.72
C LEU A 295 -27.74 -10.96 23.69
N SER A 296 -28.85 -11.49 23.24
CA SER A 296 -29.73 -12.30 24.07
C SER A 296 -30.17 -13.61 23.39
N SER A 297 -30.18 -14.72 24.14
CA SER A 297 -30.68 -16.02 23.71
C SER A 297 -31.36 -16.70 24.89
N GLY A 298 -32.67 -16.92 24.79
CA GLY A 298 -33.46 -17.43 25.88
C GLY A 298 -33.35 -16.58 27.14
N SER A 299 -32.83 -17.15 28.22
CA SER A 299 -32.60 -16.44 29.48
C SER A 299 -31.22 -15.80 29.59
N PHE A 300 -30.35 -16.04 28.62
CA PHE A 300 -29.03 -15.41 28.57
C PHE A 300 -29.12 -14.02 27.95
N SER A 301 -28.44 -13.06 28.56
CA SER A 301 -28.26 -11.72 27.99
C SER A 301 -26.90 -11.16 28.39
N THR A 302 -26.22 -10.53 27.45
CA THR A 302 -25.00 -9.80 27.70
C THR A 302 -25.03 -8.48 26.93
N ILE A 303 -24.35 -7.46 27.48
CA ILE A 303 -24.27 -6.13 26.89
C ILE A 303 -22.80 -5.80 26.70
N VAL A 304 -22.44 -5.35 25.51
CA VAL A 304 -21.10 -4.86 25.18
C VAL A 304 -21.18 -3.44 24.62
N THR A 305 -20.16 -2.67 24.86
CA THR A 305 -20.05 -1.32 24.30
C THR A 305 -19.50 -1.40 22.87
N ALA A 306 -20.12 -0.65 21.97
CA ALA A 306 -19.64 -0.45 20.62
C ALA A 306 -19.07 0.95 20.44
N SER A 307 -18.09 1.04 19.58
CA SER A 307 -17.44 2.30 19.21
C SER A 307 -17.59 2.54 17.72
N GLN A 308 -17.54 3.79 17.32
CA GLN A 308 -17.33 4.09 15.91
C GLN A 308 -16.01 3.47 15.47
N HIS A 309 -16.04 2.70 14.38
CA HIS A 309 -14.86 2.02 13.89
C HIS A 309 -13.80 3.03 13.48
N SER A 310 -12.57 2.84 13.91
CA SER A 310 -11.46 3.72 13.57
C SER A 310 -10.34 2.93 12.90
N VAL A 311 -9.75 3.54 11.88
CA VAL A 311 -8.56 3.02 11.21
C VAL A 311 -7.48 4.09 11.36
N GLY A 312 -6.35 3.73 11.93
CA GLY A 312 -5.23 4.64 12.17
C GLY A 312 -5.59 5.87 13.03
N GLY A 313 -6.53 5.73 13.98
CA GLY A 313 -6.94 6.80 14.88
C GLY A 313 -8.05 7.72 14.35
N ASN A 314 -8.48 7.57 13.08
CA ASN A 314 -9.61 8.31 12.52
C ASN A 314 -10.88 7.47 12.48
N ASN A 315 -11.97 8.06 12.93
CA ASN A 315 -13.27 7.42 12.91
C ASN A 315 -13.83 7.37 11.49
N ILE A 316 -14.28 6.19 11.07
CA ILE A 316 -14.93 6.00 9.78
C ILE A 316 -16.41 6.35 9.91
N PRO A 317 -16.93 7.33 9.13
CA PRO A 317 -18.34 7.69 9.19
C PRO A 317 -19.25 6.51 8.88
N GLY A 318 -20.27 6.31 9.71
CA GLY A 318 -21.30 5.30 9.50
C GLY A 318 -20.88 3.85 9.75
N VAL A 319 -19.69 3.60 10.25
CA VAL A 319 -19.21 2.25 10.59
C VAL A 319 -18.99 2.16 12.09
N TYR A 320 -19.64 1.19 12.75
CA TYR A 320 -19.52 0.93 14.18
C TYR A 320 -19.07 -0.51 14.39
N SER A 321 -18.28 -0.76 15.42
CA SER A 321 -17.75 -2.08 15.72
C SER A 321 -17.91 -2.42 17.21
N ALA A 322 -18.19 -3.67 17.50
CA ALA A 322 -18.16 -4.25 18.82
C ALA A 322 -17.43 -5.59 18.79
N SER A 323 -16.62 -5.84 19.82
CA SER A 323 -15.90 -7.11 19.97
C SER A 323 -16.31 -7.77 21.26
N PHE A 324 -16.57 -9.08 21.24
CA PHE A 324 -16.97 -9.85 22.39
C PHE A 324 -16.57 -11.32 22.28
N ALA A 325 -16.63 -12.02 23.40
CA ALA A 325 -16.48 -13.47 23.46
C ALA A 325 -17.56 -14.04 24.39
N ILE A 326 -18.18 -15.14 23.98
CA ILE A 326 -19.18 -15.84 24.79
C ILE A 326 -18.65 -17.23 25.13
N PRO A 327 -18.58 -17.61 26.42
CA PRO A 327 -18.05 -18.90 26.81
C PRO A 327 -19.06 -20.02 26.55
N SER A 328 -18.59 -21.16 26.02
CA SER A 328 -19.42 -22.36 25.73
C SER A 328 -19.92 -23.07 26.98
N ASN A 329 -19.29 -22.84 28.13
CA ASN A 329 -19.65 -23.46 29.40
C ASN A 329 -20.74 -22.70 30.19
N ASN A 330 -21.36 -21.69 29.61
CA ASN A 330 -22.44 -20.96 30.27
C ASN A 330 -23.64 -21.85 30.51
N SER A 331 -24.11 -21.92 31.75
CA SER A 331 -25.22 -22.85 32.18
C SER A 331 -26.54 -22.58 31.45
N LEU A 332 -26.79 -21.35 31.00
CA LEU A 332 -28.01 -20.98 30.29
C LEU A 332 -27.98 -21.40 28.81
N LEU A 333 -26.78 -21.56 28.22
CA LEU A 333 -26.60 -21.87 26.80
C LEU A 333 -26.21 -23.34 26.55
N VAL A 334 -25.72 -24.03 27.57
CA VAL A 334 -25.14 -25.38 27.44
C VAL A 334 -26.08 -26.40 26.80
N THR A 335 -27.39 -26.26 27.03
CA THR A 335 -28.39 -27.19 26.47
C THR A 335 -28.57 -26.96 24.96
N GLU A 336 -28.63 -25.71 24.52
CA GLU A 336 -28.73 -25.36 23.09
C GLU A 336 -27.46 -25.79 22.35
N ILE A 337 -26.28 -25.50 22.93
CA ILE A 337 -24.98 -25.87 22.37
C ILE A 337 -24.85 -27.38 22.21
N ARG A 338 -25.29 -28.18 23.19
CA ARG A 338 -25.28 -29.65 23.10
C ARG A 338 -26.21 -30.21 22.05
N ASN A 339 -27.37 -29.58 21.86
CA ASN A 339 -28.39 -30.10 20.96
C ASN A 339 -28.17 -29.72 19.50
N ALA A 340 -27.71 -28.47 19.25
CA ALA A 340 -27.62 -27.89 17.92
C ALA A 340 -26.20 -27.56 17.50
N ALA A 341 -25.19 -27.74 18.38
CA ALA A 341 -23.81 -27.26 18.17
C ALA A 341 -23.72 -25.76 17.85
N SER A 342 -24.75 -25.00 18.14
CA SER A 342 -24.88 -23.56 17.94
C SER A 342 -25.97 -22.99 18.83
N ALA A 343 -25.95 -21.67 19.04
CA ALA A 343 -27.06 -20.94 19.62
C ALA A 343 -27.32 -19.66 18.79
N THR A 344 -28.61 -19.33 18.67
CA THR A 344 -29.06 -18.13 17.96
C THR A 344 -29.32 -17.01 18.96
N PHE A 345 -28.71 -15.86 18.73
CA PHE A 345 -28.85 -14.67 19.56
C PHE A 345 -29.68 -13.61 18.82
N THR A 346 -30.50 -12.91 19.57
CA THR A 346 -31.03 -11.63 19.11
C THR A 346 -29.99 -10.56 19.41
N GLU A 347 -29.57 -9.87 18.40
CA GLU A 347 -28.58 -8.80 18.42
C GLU A 347 -29.29 -7.45 18.30
N VAL A 348 -29.12 -6.57 19.29
CA VAL A 348 -29.73 -5.25 19.28
C VAL A 348 -28.64 -4.19 19.47
N TRP A 349 -28.45 -3.36 18.47
CA TRP A 349 -27.64 -2.16 18.53
C TRP A 349 -28.50 -0.99 19.00
N GLY A 350 -28.11 -0.30 20.03
CA GLY A 350 -28.92 0.76 20.61
C GLY A 350 -28.12 1.93 21.19
N SER A 351 -28.87 2.95 21.59
CA SER A 351 -28.29 4.11 22.26
C SER A 351 -27.65 3.72 23.60
N LEU A 352 -26.73 4.58 24.09
CA LEU A 352 -26.02 4.35 25.36
C LEU A 352 -26.95 4.23 26.59
N ASP A 353 -28.11 4.88 26.52
CA ASP A 353 -29.15 4.78 27.56
C ASP A 353 -30.07 3.56 27.41
N GLY A 354 -29.86 2.78 26.33
CA GLY A 354 -30.65 1.57 26.03
C GLY A 354 -32.09 1.83 25.60
N THR A 355 -32.49 3.09 25.37
CA THR A 355 -33.87 3.44 25.11
C THR A 355 -34.27 3.35 23.63
N VAL A 356 -33.30 3.55 22.73
CA VAL A 356 -33.55 3.58 21.28
C VAL A 356 -32.80 2.45 20.60
N PRO A 357 -33.46 1.44 20.03
CA PRO A 357 -32.83 0.45 19.17
C PRO A 357 -32.59 1.05 17.78
N PHE A 358 -31.36 0.96 17.29
CA PHE A 358 -30.99 1.37 15.91
C PHE A 358 -31.12 0.23 14.93
N LEU A 359 -30.73 -0.98 15.33
CA LEU A 359 -30.82 -2.19 14.52
C LEU A 359 -31.14 -3.38 15.43
N THR A 360 -32.03 -4.25 14.95
CA THR A 360 -32.25 -5.57 15.53
C THR A 360 -32.00 -6.63 14.48
N SER A 361 -31.14 -7.58 14.78
CA SER A 361 -30.72 -8.65 13.88
C SER A 361 -30.59 -9.98 14.62
N SER A 362 -30.23 -11.03 13.93
CA SER A 362 -29.91 -12.33 14.52
C SER A 362 -28.46 -12.70 14.27
N LEU A 363 -27.80 -13.21 15.30
CA LEU A 363 -26.43 -13.70 15.25
C LEU A 363 -26.41 -15.18 15.65
N VAL A 364 -25.79 -16.02 14.83
CA VAL A 364 -25.57 -17.44 15.13
C VAL A 364 -24.16 -17.66 15.59
N ILE A 365 -24.00 -18.18 16.82
CA ILE A 365 -22.69 -18.54 17.37
C ILE A 365 -22.57 -20.06 17.36
N LYS A 366 -21.51 -20.57 16.74
CA LYS A 366 -21.26 -22.01 16.55
C LYS A 366 -20.32 -22.55 17.61
N ALA A 367 -20.51 -23.82 17.99
CA ALA A 367 -19.54 -24.52 18.81
C ALA A 367 -18.37 -25.03 17.94
N ILE A 368 -17.15 -25.01 18.50
CA ILE A 368 -16.00 -25.65 17.85
C ILE A 368 -16.15 -27.16 17.99
N LEU A 369 -16.41 -27.85 16.90
CA LEU A 369 -16.54 -29.30 16.88
C LEU A 369 -15.18 -29.96 16.60
N PRO A 370 -14.72 -30.88 17.46
CA PRO A 370 -13.40 -31.52 17.29
C PRO A 370 -13.33 -32.47 16.09
N THR A 371 -14.46 -32.84 15.50
CA THR A 371 -14.57 -33.86 14.43
C THR A 371 -14.31 -33.35 13.01
N ALA A 372 -14.25 -32.05 12.78
CA ALA A 372 -14.07 -31.45 11.45
C ALA A 372 -12.59 -31.49 10.94
N PHE A 373 -11.71 -32.24 11.56
CA PHE A 373 -10.26 -32.01 11.43
C PHE A 373 -9.50 -32.91 10.47
N ASN A 374 -10.12 -33.81 9.75
CA ASN A 374 -9.41 -34.79 8.93
C ASN A 374 -9.24 -34.43 7.46
N ARG A 375 -9.65 -33.26 7.00
CA ARG A 375 -9.44 -32.83 5.61
C ARG A 375 -8.25 -31.87 5.55
N SER A 376 -7.21 -32.25 4.83
CA SER A 376 -6.01 -31.42 4.63
C SER A 376 -6.29 -30.24 3.72
N THR A 377 -7.20 -30.38 2.75
CA THR A 377 -7.63 -29.33 1.80
C THR A 377 -9.14 -29.39 1.61
N ARG A 378 -9.79 -28.23 1.58
CA ARG A 378 -11.22 -28.09 1.28
C ARG A 378 -11.40 -27.91 -0.24
N ARG A 379 -12.51 -28.42 -0.78
CA ARG A 379 -12.86 -28.23 -2.19
C ARG A 379 -13.67 -26.95 -2.34
N LEU A 380 -12.96 -25.83 -2.36
CA LEU A 380 -13.60 -24.53 -2.46
C LEU A 380 -13.90 -24.17 -3.92
N VAL A 381 -15.08 -23.62 -4.15
CA VAL A 381 -15.45 -22.94 -5.40
C VAL A 381 -15.43 -21.45 -5.10
N ILE A 382 -14.60 -20.71 -5.84
CA ILE A 382 -14.47 -19.27 -5.67
C ILE A 382 -14.82 -18.61 -6.99
N SER A 383 -15.62 -17.55 -6.94
CA SER A 383 -15.95 -16.73 -8.11
C SER A 383 -16.07 -15.25 -7.73
N ILE A 384 -15.84 -14.38 -8.69
CA ILE A 384 -16.09 -12.95 -8.55
C ILE A 384 -17.43 -12.65 -9.21
N THR A 385 -18.34 -12.00 -8.47
CA THR A 385 -19.77 -11.96 -8.87
C THR A 385 -20.20 -10.64 -9.49
N ASN A 386 -19.38 -9.60 -9.43
CA ASN A 386 -19.76 -8.26 -9.86
C ASN A 386 -18.66 -7.58 -10.71
N ASP A 387 -17.82 -8.37 -11.36
CA ASP A 387 -16.85 -7.86 -12.30
C ASP A 387 -17.52 -7.27 -13.55
N LYS A 388 -16.89 -6.23 -14.09
CA LYS A 388 -17.25 -5.64 -15.39
C LYS A 388 -16.10 -5.88 -16.37
N GLU A 389 -16.42 -5.93 -17.66
CA GLU A 389 -15.40 -6.10 -18.70
C GLU A 389 -14.40 -4.94 -18.76
N SER A 390 -14.83 -3.71 -18.40
CA SER A 390 -13.97 -2.54 -18.37
C SER A 390 -14.29 -1.57 -17.24
N TYR A 391 -13.26 -0.87 -16.77
CA TYR A 391 -13.31 0.18 -15.77
C TYR A 391 -12.48 1.37 -16.21
N GLN A 392 -12.91 2.58 -15.84
CA GLN A 392 -12.13 3.79 -16.04
C GLN A 392 -10.96 3.85 -15.04
N LYS A 393 -9.84 4.40 -15.47
CA LYS A 393 -8.64 4.53 -14.63
C LYS A 393 -8.88 5.29 -13.30
N ILE A 394 -9.84 6.19 -13.30
CA ILE A 394 -10.21 6.99 -12.11
C ILE A 394 -11.08 6.22 -11.11
N GLU A 395 -11.66 5.10 -11.50
CA GLU A 395 -12.56 4.33 -10.63
C GLU A 395 -11.81 3.61 -9.51
N LYS A 396 -12.52 3.42 -8.40
CA LYS A 396 -12.15 2.51 -7.30
C LYS A 396 -13.21 1.40 -7.20
N PRO A 397 -13.13 0.36 -8.05
CA PRO A 397 -14.12 -0.72 -8.04
C PRO A 397 -14.05 -1.54 -6.76
N ARG A 398 -15.22 -2.01 -6.32
CA ARG A 398 -15.38 -3.01 -5.27
C ARG A 398 -15.68 -4.35 -5.94
N PHE A 399 -14.77 -5.30 -5.80
CA PHE A 399 -14.95 -6.67 -6.28
C PHE A 399 -15.51 -7.54 -5.16
N ARG A 400 -16.62 -8.25 -5.45
CA ARG A 400 -17.24 -9.19 -4.51
C ARG A 400 -16.84 -10.60 -4.83
N VAL A 401 -16.41 -11.32 -3.80
CA VAL A 401 -15.95 -12.69 -3.92
C VAL A 401 -17.00 -13.59 -3.28
N PHE A 402 -17.50 -14.53 -4.06
CA PHE A 402 -18.33 -15.62 -3.59
C PHE A 402 -17.45 -16.84 -3.36
N ALA A 403 -17.54 -17.42 -2.18
CA ALA A 403 -16.80 -18.62 -1.82
C ALA A 403 -17.75 -19.66 -1.25
N PHE A 404 -17.59 -20.91 -1.67
CA PHE A 404 -18.44 -22.00 -1.30
C PHE A 404 -17.64 -23.29 -1.13
N ASP A 405 -17.85 -24.03 -0.04
CA ASP A 405 -17.26 -25.34 0.15
C ASP A 405 -18.16 -26.40 -0.50
N TYR A 406 -17.64 -27.03 -1.56
CA TYR A 406 -18.36 -28.07 -2.27
C TYR A 406 -18.67 -29.30 -1.39
N ASP A 407 -17.80 -29.62 -0.47
CA ASP A 407 -17.92 -30.80 0.39
C ASP A 407 -18.89 -30.58 1.55
N GLU A 408 -19.12 -29.35 1.99
CA GLU A 408 -20.08 -29.03 3.06
C GLU A 408 -21.53 -29.03 2.57
N ALA A 409 -21.73 -28.86 1.26
CA ALA A 409 -23.06 -28.86 0.65
C ALA A 409 -23.75 -30.24 0.62
N ASP A 410 -22.98 -31.32 0.75
CA ASP A 410 -23.49 -32.71 0.58
C ASP A 410 -24.16 -33.31 1.82
N ASP A 411 -24.22 -32.60 2.94
CA ASP A 411 -24.93 -33.10 4.10
C ASP A 411 -26.46 -33.00 3.91
N PHE A 412 -27.03 -33.99 3.26
CA PHE A 412 -28.46 -34.47 3.29
C PHE A 412 -29.55 -33.39 3.51
N LYS A 413 -29.44 -32.22 2.94
CA LYS A 413 -30.52 -31.24 2.99
C LYS A 413 -31.46 -31.44 1.81
N VAL A 414 -32.71 -31.81 2.11
CA VAL A 414 -33.81 -31.79 1.13
C VAL A 414 -34.06 -30.32 0.77
N PHE A 415 -33.52 -29.88 -0.35
CA PHE A 415 -33.71 -28.52 -0.82
C PHE A 415 -35.14 -28.29 -1.28
N ARG A 416 -35.83 -27.33 -0.66
CA ARG A 416 -37.05 -26.72 -1.23
C ARG A 416 -36.63 -25.48 -2.00
N LEU A 417 -36.90 -25.43 -3.27
CA LEU A 417 -36.63 -24.28 -4.15
C LEU A 417 -37.50 -23.07 -3.79
N PRO A 418 -36.96 -21.84 -3.89
CA PRO A 418 -35.59 -21.47 -4.25
C PRO A 418 -34.65 -21.55 -3.02
N TYR A 419 -33.45 -22.05 -3.23
CA TYR A 419 -32.40 -22.10 -2.22
C TYR A 419 -31.33 -21.02 -2.57
N GLU A 420 -31.05 -20.14 -1.64
CA GLU A 420 -29.99 -19.15 -1.75
C GLU A 420 -28.74 -19.67 -1.04
N THR A 421 -27.69 -19.92 -1.80
CA THR A 421 -26.40 -20.33 -1.26
C THR A 421 -25.71 -19.10 -0.69
N LYS A 422 -25.41 -19.12 0.61
CA LYS A 422 -24.63 -18.06 1.23
C LYS A 422 -23.14 -18.23 0.95
N SER A 423 -22.46 -17.11 0.75
CA SER A 423 -21.00 -17.09 0.64
C SER A 423 -20.37 -17.41 1.98
N GLU A 424 -19.40 -18.31 1.98
CA GLU A 424 -18.56 -18.55 3.14
C GLU A 424 -17.57 -17.42 3.34
N ILE A 425 -17.27 -17.10 4.61
CA ILE A 425 -16.35 -16.02 4.99
C ILE A 425 -15.07 -16.66 5.53
N PHE A 426 -13.94 -16.25 4.97
CA PHE A 426 -12.62 -16.68 5.39
C PHE A 426 -11.86 -15.56 6.06
N ARG A 427 -11.25 -15.83 7.20
CA ARG A 427 -10.48 -14.84 7.95
C ARG A 427 -9.22 -14.38 7.21
N ASN A 428 -8.57 -15.28 6.50
CA ASN A 428 -7.33 -15.02 5.79
C ASN A 428 -7.50 -15.33 4.30
N MET A 429 -8.20 -14.45 3.61
CA MET A 429 -8.36 -14.47 2.16
C MET A 429 -7.73 -13.22 1.57
N HIS A 430 -6.86 -13.41 0.58
CA HIS A 430 -6.09 -12.36 -0.07
C HIS A 430 -6.31 -12.36 -1.56
N TYR A 431 -6.23 -11.20 -2.18
CA TYR A 431 -6.29 -11.05 -3.63
C TYR A 431 -4.94 -10.71 -4.23
N GLN A 432 -4.76 -11.09 -5.49
CA GLN A 432 -3.64 -10.70 -6.34
C GLN A 432 -4.18 -10.21 -7.66
N ILE A 433 -3.56 -9.21 -8.25
CA ILE A 433 -3.88 -8.75 -9.62
C ILE A 433 -2.63 -8.87 -10.47
N ARG A 434 -2.76 -9.55 -11.62
CA ARG A 434 -1.67 -9.69 -12.59
C ARG A 434 -2.15 -9.32 -14.01
N ASP A 435 -1.23 -8.91 -14.86
CA ASP A 435 -1.51 -8.70 -16.29
C ASP A 435 -1.86 -10.03 -16.95
N PHE A 436 -2.99 -10.08 -17.64
CA PHE A 436 -3.50 -11.31 -18.25
C PHE A 436 -2.55 -11.90 -19.30
N HIS A 437 -1.93 -11.05 -20.13
CA HIS A 437 -1.09 -11.50 -21.23
C HIS A 437 0.35 -11.79 -20.81
N THR A 438 0.93 -10.90 -20.02
CA THR A 438 2.35 -11.03 -19.62
C THR A 438 2.54 -11.85 -18.35
N LYS A 439 1.44 -12.12 -17.62
CA LYS A 439 1.44 -12.75 -16.29
C LYS A 439 2.29 -11.99 -15.26
N GLU A 440 2.66 -10.75 -15.55
CA GLU A 440 3.37 -9.89 -14.62
C GLU A 440 2.47 -9.54 -13.42
N ILE A 441 2.97 -9.79 -12.21
CA ILE A 441 2.23 -9.50 -10.99
C ILE A 441 2.30 -8.00 -10.74
N VAL A 442 1.13 -7.34 -10.73
CA VAL A 442 0.98 -5.90 -10.46
C VAL A 442 0.74 -5.66 -8.97
N ILE A 443 -0.20 -6.40 -8.39
CA ILE A 443 -0.45 -6.44 -6.95
C ILE A 443 -0.20 -7.87 -6.48
N PRO A 444 0.83 -8.12 -5.64
CA PRO A 444 1.13 -9.46 -5.13
C PRO A 444 0.16 -9.85 -4.00
N PHE A 445 0.10 -11.14 -3.65
CA PHE A 445 -0.44 -11.54 -2.36
C PHE A 445 0.44 -10.98 -1.24
N ASP A 446 -0.13 -10.20 -0.36
CA ASP A 446 0.56 -9.68 0.81
C ASP A 446 -0.09 -10.24 2.08
N THR A 447 0.59 -11.22 2.67
CA THR A 447 0.17 -11.89 3.89
C THR A 447 0.96 -11.42 5.11
N ILE A 448 1.89 -10.49 4.95
CA ILE A 448 2.72 -9.92 6.02
C ILE A 448 2.04 -8.68 6.57
N ASP A 449 1.86 -7.69 5.72
CA ASP A 449 1.22 -6.42 6.09
C ASP A 449 -0.31 -6.48 5.95
N ASN A 450 -0.86 -7.61 5.45
CA ASN A 450 -2.29 -7.82 5.17
C ASN A 450 -2.91 -6.79 4.21
N SER A 451 -2.13 -6.09 3.43
CA SER A 451 -2.62 -5.02 2.53
C SER A 451 -3.51 -5.53 1.38
N THR A 452 -3.46 -6.83 1.09
CA THR A 452 -4.33 -7.49 0.11
C THR A 452 -5.35 -8.42 0.76
N ARG A 453 -5.50 -8.37 2.10
CA ARG A 453 -6.54 -9.12 2.79
C ARG A 453 -7.92 -8.55 2.43
N MET A 454 -8.87 -9.45 2.18
CA MET A 454 -10.23 -9.07 1.84
C MET A 454 -11.01 -8.64 3.08
N SER A 455 -11.93 -7.70 2.87
CA SER A 455 -12.91 -7.27 3.85
C SER A 455 -14.18 -8.12 3.78
N THR A 456 -14.98 -8.11 4.84
CA THR A 456 -16.24 -8.84 4.94
C THR A 456 -17.41 -7.92 5.25
N ASP A 457 -18.58 -8.25 4.74
CA ASP A 457 -19.86 -7.62 5.10
C ASP A 457 -20.97 -8.69 5.09
N SER A 458 -22.21 -8.27 5.35
CA SER A 458 -23.37 -9.17 5.37
C SER A 458 -23.66 -9.91 4.06
N LYS A 459 -23.03 -9.52 2.95
CA LYS A 459 -23.18 -10.14 1.63
C LYS A 459 -22.00 -11.05 1.25
N GLY A 460 -21.00 -11.18 2.11
CA GLY A 460 -19.81 -11.98 1.89
C GLY A 460 -18.54 -11.16 1.81
N MET A 461 -17.53 -11.67 1.15
CA MET A 461 -16.21 -11.06 1.07
C MET A 461 -16.10 -10.10 -0.10
N TYR A 462 -15.26 -9.06 0.06
CA TYR A 462 -14.98 -8.09 -0.99
C TYR A 462 -13.60 -7.46 -0.80
N PHE A 463 -13.11 -6.84 -1.85
CA PHE A 463 -11.96 -5.93 -1.79
C PHE A 463 -12.16 -4.73 -2.71
N GLU A 464 -11.45 -3.67 -2.44
CA GLU A 464 -11.42 -2.47 -3.26
C GLU A 464 -10.00 -2.20 -3.72
N THR A 465 -9.83 -1.72 -4.95
CA THR A 465 -8.52 -1.35 -5.47
C THR A 465 -8.61 -0.05 -6.26
N TYR A 466 -7.55 0.77 -6.20
CA TYR A 466 -7.40 1.94 -7.05
C TYR A 466 -6.85 1.53 -8.40
N LEU A 467 -7.43 2.04 -9.47
CA LEU A 467 -7.01 1.73 -10.84
C LEU A 467 -6.06 2.77 -11.46
N ASP A 468 -5.75 3.84 -10.73
CA ASP A 468 -4.96 4.99 -11.18
C ASP A 468 -3.54 4.65 -11.65
N PHE A 469 -2.93 3.59 -11.15
CA PHE A 469 -1.59 3.13 -11.54
C PHE A 469 -1.58 2.03 -12.61
N PHE A 470 -2.73 1.45 -12.94
CA PHE A 470 -2.83 0.45 -13.99
C PHE A 470 -2.65 1.08 -15.38
N SER A 471 -2.02 0.35 -16.28
CA SER A 471 -1.81 0.84 -17.64
C SER A 471 -3.09 0.72 -18.49
N PRO A 472 -3.56 1.84 -19.07
CA PRO A 472 -4.73 1.81 -19.92
C PRO A 472 -4.56 0.88 -21.13
N GLY A 473 -5.66 0.26 -21.56
CA GLY A 473 -5.70 -0.65 -22.71
C GLY A 473 -5.26 -2.08 -22.41
N ARG A 474 -4.81 -2.38 -21.18
CA ARG A 474 -4.43 -3.73 -20.76
C ARG A 474 -5.57 -4.44 -20.05
N VAL A 475 -5.53 -5.78 -20.11
CA VAL A 475 -6.45 -6.67 -19.41
C VAL A 475 -5.72 -7.27 -18.22
N TYR A 476 -6.39 -7.26 -17.10
CA TYR A 476 -5.89 -7.78 -15.83
C TYR A 476 -6.78 -8.91 -15.33
N GLU A 477 -6.20 -9.86 -14.63
CA GLU A 477 -6.92 -10.98 -14.01
C GLU A 477 -6.73 -10.96 -12.50
N ILE A 478 -7.73 -11.48 -11.80
CA ILE A 478 -7.78 -11.54 -10.34
C ILE A 478 -7.57 -12.98 -9.90
N ASN A 479 -6.62 -13.18 -9.01
CA ASN A 479 -6.38 -14.46 -8.33
C ASN A 479 -6.68 -14.32 -6.85
N VAL A 480 -7.02 -15.42 -6.20
CA VAL A 480 -7.40 -15.46 -4.79
C VAL A 480 -6.55 -16.49 -4.05
N LEU A 481 -6.06 -16.11 -2.88
CA LEU A 481 -5.39 -16.99 -1.92
C LEU A 481 -6.27 -17.15 -0.70
N VAL A 482 -6.56 -18.39 -0.33
CA VAL A 482 -7.19 -18.75 0.96
C VAL A 482 -6.15 -19.42 1.83
N ARG A 483 -5.91 -18.85 3.02
CA ARG A 483 -5.01 -19.43 4.03
C ARG A 483 -5.82 -19.94 5.21
N GLU A 484 -5.87 -21.24 5.36
CA GLU A 484 -6.55 -21.90 6.49
C GLU A 484 -5.61 -22.91 7.15
N ARG A 485 -5.50 -22.87 8.48
CA ARG A 485 -4.75 -23.85 9.27
C ARG A 485 -3.30 -24.03 8.81
N GLY A 486 -2.69 -22.97 8.30
CA GLY A 486 -1.31 -23.00 7.78
C GLY A 486 -1.16 -23.60 6.38
N ILE A 487 -2.26 -23.88 5.69
CA ILE A 487 -2.27 -24.34 4.30
C ILE A 487 -2.73 -23.21 3.41
N ASP A 488 -1.97 -22.93 2.35
CA ASP A 488 -2.29 -21.95 1.33
C ASP A 488 -2.91 -22.65 0.11
N GLN A 489 -4.11 -22.22 -0.27
CA GLN A 489 -4.76 -22.61 -1.52
C GLN A 489 -4.87 -21.40 -2.43
N ILE A 490 -4.28 -21.50 -3.63
CA ILE A 490 -4.31 -20.44 -4.62
C ILE A 490 -5.29 -20.83 -5.73
N PHE A 491 -6.19 -19.91 -6.03
CA PHE A 491 -7.19 -20.04 -7.09
C PHE A 491 -6.83 -19.08 -8.21
N GLU A 492 -6.37 -19.63 -9.31
CA GLU A 492 -6.06 -18.91 -10.54
C GLU A 492 -7.16 -19.16 -11.57
N ASP A 493 -7.22 -18.34 -12.59
CA ASP A 493 -8.16 -18.48 -13.72
C ASP A 493 -9.63 -18.53 -13.30
N LEU A 494 -10.01 -17.64 -12.37
CA LEU A 494 -11.40 -17.51 -11.89
C LEU A 494 -12.38 -16.98 -12.95
N GLY A 495 -11.90 -16.70 -14.17
CA GLY A 495 -12.68 -16.07 -15.22
C GLY A 495 -12.91 -14.57 -15.05
N ALA A 496 -12.49 -14.01 -13.93
CA ALA A 496 -12.63 -12.59 -13.61
C ALA A 496 -11.49 -11.78 -14.27
N GLN A 497 -11.80 -11.15 -15.38
CA GLN A 497 -10.88 -10.32 -16.15
C GLN A 497 -11.49 -8.95 -16.38
N PHE A 498 -10.69 -7.90 -16.24
CA PHE A 498 -11.15 -6.54 -16.50
C PHE A 498 -10.11 -5.75 -17.30
N ARG A 499 -10.60 -4.88 -18.16
CA ARG A 499 -9.79 -3.92 -18.91
C ARG A 499 -9.79 -2.58 -18.22
N VAL A 500 -8.64 -1.91 -18.18
CA VAL A 500 -8.54 -0.52 -17.70
C VAL A 500 -8.56 0.41 -18.91
N GLU A 501 -9.48 1.36 -18.90
CA GLU A 501 -9.62 2.41 -19.91
C GLU A 501 -9.09 3.75 -19.39
N PRO A 502 -8.66 4.67 -20.29
CA PRO A 502 -8.06 5.95 -19.91
C PRO A 502 -8.92 6.81 -19.02
#